data_b69a0003f7c6d7fde1ed695edac939ea
#
_entry.id   b69a0003f7c6d7fde1ed695edac939ea
#
_cell.length_a   1.000
_cell.length_b   1.000
_cell.length_c   1.000
_cell.angle_alpha   90.00
_cell.angle_beta   90.00
_cell.angle_gamma   90.00
#
_symmetry.space_group_name_H-M   'P 1'
#
loop_
_entity.id
_entity.type
_entity.pdbx_description
1 polymer ?
#
loop_
_entity_poly.entity_id
_entity_poly.type
_entity_poly.pdbx_seq_one_letter_code
_entity_poly.pdbx_strand_id
1 'polypeptide(L)'
;MLFDTHAHYYAEQFDPDRDEVLSALPAANVGLVLCPGCDLESSRQSIALAEQYPFLYAAAGVHPEDALGLPDDWLEQVEAMTRHPKVKAVGEIGLDYYWQEVPRDLQKEVFRAQLALAQRLDMPVIVHDREAHGDSLAIVKEFPGVRGVFHCYSGSVEDAKTLIKLGWHLSFTGTITFKNARKAPEVIAAVPLDRIMVETDAPYMAPTPYRGKRCDSRYVYRMAETIAQIKGLTTQEVEEATTENGKRLFGISE
;
A
#
# COMPACT_ATOMS: atom_id res chain seq x y z
N MET A 1 4.16 -11.59 14.56
CA MET A 1 2.96 -10.77 14.27
C MET A 1 3.08 -10.20 12.88
N LEU A 2 1.98 -10.13 12.14
CA LEU A 2 1.92 -9.63 10.77
C LEU A 2 1.80 -8.11 10.71
N PHE A 3 2.28 -7.54 9.62
CA PHE A 3 2.06 -6.17 9.23
C PHE A 3 1.20 -6.13 7.96
N ASP A 4 -0.02 -5.59 8.07
CA ASP A 4 -0.86 -5.24 6.91
C ASP A 4 -0.44 -3.87 6.41
N THR A 5 0.28 -3.83 5.29
CA THR A 5 0.90 -2.60 4.79
C THR A 5 -0.04 -1.68 4.02
N HIS A 6 -1.33 -2.05 3.86
CA HIS A 6 -2.31 -1.24 3.15
C HIS A 6 -3.74 -1.66 3.48
N ALA A 7 -4.49 -0.83 4.22
CA ALA A 7 -5.90 -1.04 4.54
C ALA A 7 -6.63 0.27 4.84
N HIS A 8 -7.78 0.50 4.21
CA HIS A 8 -8.57 1.74 4.30
C HIS A 8 -9.62 1.68 5.40
N TYR A 9 -9.20 1.68 6.66
CA TYR A 9 -10.11 1.59 7.80
C TYR A 9 -11.01 2.81 8.01
N TYR A 10 -10.74 3.95 7.35
CA TYR A 10 -11.66 5.09 7.33
C TYR A 10 -12.90 4.85 6.46
N ALA A 11 -12.86 3.87 5.55
CA ALA A 11 -13.94 3.62 4.60
C ALA A 11 -15.27 3.32 5.30
N GLU A 12 -16.38 3.84 4.72
CA GLU A 12 -17.74 3.74 5.28
C GLU A 12 -18.22 2.31 5.52
N GLN A 13 -17.67 1.35 4.76
CA GLN A 13 -17.96 -0.08 4.96
C GLN A 13 -17.59 -0.57 6.36
N PHE A 14 -16.73 0.15 7.08
CA PHE A 14 -16.35 -0.16 8.45
C PHE A 14 -17.15 0.61 9.51
N ASP A 15 -17.97 1.60 9.13
CA ASP A 15 -18.72 2.42 10.09
C ASP A 15 -19.52 1.60 11.13
N PRO A 16 -20.16 0.47 10.76
CA PRO A 16 -20.95 -0.29 11.71
C PRO A 16 -20.16 -0.98 12.83
N ASP A 17 -18.86 -1.32 12.60
CA ASP A 17 -18.08 -2.19 13.48
C ASP A 17 -16.56 -1.91 13.47
N ARG A 18 -16.14 -0.72 13.04
CA ARG A 18 -14.72 -0.34 12.91
C ARG A 18 -13.92 -0.60 14.18
N ASP A 19 -14.43 -0.15 15.32
CA ASP A 19 -13.74 -0.31 16.59
C ASP A 19 -13.65 -1.77 17.03
N GLU A 20 -14.70 -2.57 16.78
CA GLU A 20 -14.68 -4.01 17.04
C GLU A 20 -13.62 -4.71 16.19
N VAL A 21 -13.60 -4.42 14.88
CA VAL A 21 -12.62 -5.01 13.96
C VAL A 21 -11.19 -4.63 14.36
N LEU A 22 -10.91 -3.33 14.55
CA LEU A 22 -9.57 -2.86 14.90
C LEU A 22 -9.10 -3.42 16.24
N SER A 23 -9.96 -3.44 17.25
CA SER A 23 -9.62 -3.99 18.58
C SER A 23 -9.32 -5.50 18.55
N ALA A 24 -9.86 -6.24 17.57
CA ALA A 24 -9.63 -7.67 17.43
C ALA A 24 -8.32 -8.03 16.70
N LEU A 25 -7.66 -7.09 16.01
CA LEU A 25 -6.49 -7.36 15.17
C LEU A 25 -5.30 -7.97 15.95
N PRO A 26 -4.91 -7.48 17.13
CA PRO A 26 -3.80 -8.08 17.87
C PRO A 26 -4.03 -9.55 18.23
N ALA A 27 -5.27 -9.91 18.59
CA ALA A 27 -5.64 -11.30 18.87
C ALA A 27 -5.60 -12.20 17.61
N ALA A 28 -5.73 -11.60 16.43
CA ALA A 28 -5.60 -12.27 15.13
C ALA A 28 -4.15 -12.29 14.59
N ASN A 29 -3.14 -12.02 15.43
CA ASN A 29 -1.71 -11.96 15.06
C ASN A 29 -1.37 -10.81 14.09
N VAL A 30 -2.21 -9.76 14.00
CA VAL A 30 -1.90 -8.53 13.25
C VAL A 30 -1.38 -7.49 14.23
N GLY A 31 -0.11 -7.19 14.14
CA GLY A 31 0.56 -6.29 15.07
C GLY A 31 0.77 -4.87 14.55
N LEU A 32 0.69 -4.68 13.25
CA LEU A 32 0.85 -3.39 12.59
C LEU A 32 -0.12 -3.28 11.42
N VAL A 33 -0.62 -2.06 11.20
CA VAL A 33 -1.45 -1.71 10.04
C VAL A 33 -1.04 -0.33 9.54
N LEU A 34 -0.94 -0.16 8.23
CA LEU A 34 -0.80 1.14 7.60
C LEU A 34 -2.09 1.49 6.84
N CYS A 35 -2.68 2.63 7.16
CA CYS A 35 -3.91 3.13 6.58
C CYS A 35 -3.59 4.36 5.71
N PRO A 36 -3.49 4.21 4.37
CA PRO A 36 -3.24 5.33 3.49
C PRO A 36 -4.52 6.12 3.22
N GLY A 37 -4.41 7.44 3.13
CA GLY A 37 -5.47 8.29 2.61
C GLY A 37 -5.47 8.30 1.08
N CYS A 38 -6.63 8.52 0.48
CA CYS A 38 -6.81 8.69 -0.97
C CYS A 38 -6.99 10.15 -1.37
N ASP A 39 -7.43 10.99 -0.43
CA ASP A 39 -7.59 12.43 -0.55
C ASP A 39 -7.21 13.14 0.75
N LEU A 40 -7.40 14.47 0.80
CA LEU A 40 -7.07 15.25 1.98
C LEU A 40 -7.92 14.87 3.20
N GLU A 41 -9.18 14.51 3.00
CA GLU A 41 -10.10 14.18 4.09
C GLU A 41 -9.82 12.77 4.64
N SER A 42 -9.70 11.77 3.79
CA SER A 42 -9.36 10.41 4.18
C SER A 42 -7.95 10.29 4.79
N SER A 43 -7.02 11.17 4.36
CA SER A 43 -5.71 11.30 5.01
C SER A 43 -5.84 11.78 6.47
N ARG A 44 -6.69 12.79 6.74
CA ARG A 44 -6.97 13.25 8.12
C ARG A 44 -7.66 12.16 8.95
N GLN A 45 -8.61 11.45 8.37
CA GLN A 45 -9.31 10.34 9.03
C GLN A 45 -8.35 9.20 9.37
N SER A 46 -7.43 8.85 8.47
CA SER A 46 -6.39 7.85 8.71
C SER A 46 -5.46 8.24 9.86
N ILE A 47 -5.08 9.52 9.95
CA ILE A 47 -4.29 10.05 11.06
C ILE A 47 -5.07 9.95 12.38
N ALA A 48 -6.35 10.36 12.38
CA ALA A 48 -7.19 10.31 13.58
C ALA A 48 -7.39 8.87 14.10
N LEU A 49 -7.51 7.90 13.19
CA LEU A 49 -7.52 6.48 13.57
C LEU A 49 -6.16 6.03 14.13
N ALA A 50 -5.06 6.46 13.53
CA ALA A 50 -3.72 6.11 13.98
C ALA A 50 -3.38 6.69 15.37
N GLU A 51 -4.01 7.79 15.77
CA GLU A 51 -3.89 8.34 17.13
C GLU A 51 -4.59 7.46 18.17
N GLN A 52 -5.70 6.80 17.79
CA GLN A 52 -6.51 5.98 18.71
C GLN A 52 -5.91 4.58 18.91
N TYR A 53 -5.25 4.04 17.90
CA TYR A 53 -4.72 2.66 17.92
C TYR A 53 -3.19 2.67 17.83
N PRO A 54 -2.44 2.20 18.86
CA PRO A 54 -0.98 2.24 18.89
C PRO A 54 -0.31 1.55 17.71
N PHE A 55 -0.90 0.45 17.23
CA PHE A 55 -0.40 -0.37 16.12
C PHE A 55 -0.76 0.16 14.73
N LEU A 56 -1.58 1.20 14.63
CA LEU A 56 -2.01 1.78 13.37
C LEU A 56 -1.15 2.99 13.03
N TYR A 57 -0.75 3.06 11.77
CA TYR A 57 -0.02 4.17 11.15
C TYR A 57 -0.80 4.68 9.95
N ALA A 58 -0.46 5.87 9.47
CA ALA A 58 -1.12 6.51 8.34
C ALA A 58 -0.12 6.84 7.22
N ALA A 59 -0.64 7.02 6.02
CA ALA A 59 0.02 7.76 4.96
C ALA A 59 -0.92 8.86 4.47
N ALA A 60 -0.35 9.96 3.96
CA ALA A 60 -1.10 11.09 3.45
C ALA A 60 -0.75 11.35 1.99
N GLY A 61 -1.75 11.49 1.15
CA GLY A 61 -1.57 11.69 -0.28
C GLY A 61 -2.88 11.91 -1.02
N VAL A 62 -2.77 12.01 -2.34
CA VAL A 62 -3.90 12.13 -3.26
C VAL A 62 -3.81 11.03 -4.30
N HIS A 63 -4.80 10.15 -4.28
CA HIS A 63 -4.98 9.06 -5.22
C HIS A 63 -5.28 9.60 -6.64
N PRO A 64 -4.85 8.93 -7.71
CA PRO A 64 -5.11 9.39 -9.06
C PRO A 64 -6.59 9.64 -9.39
N GLU A 65 -7.52 8.90 -8.81
CA GLU A 65 -8.96 9.10 -9.01
C GLU A 65 -9.50 10.36 -8.30
N ASP A 66 -8.80 10.88 -7.29
CA ASP A 66 -9.17 12.05 -6.49
C ASP A 66 -8.41 13.33 -6.89
N ALA A 67 -7.70 13.29 -8.02
CA ALA A 67 -6.88 14.42 -8.48
C ALA A 67 -7.69 15.58 -9.09
N LEU A 68 -9.00 15.43 -9.30
CA LEU A 68 -9.85 16.51 -9.80
C LEU A 68 -10.27 17.47 -8.69
N GLY A 69 -10.24 18.77 -8.99
CA GLY A 69 -10.80 19.80 -8.10
C GLY A 69 -10.01 20.02 -6.82
N LEU A 70 -8.73 19.67 -6.80
CA LEU A 70 -7.84 19.92 -5.67
C LEU A 70 -7.75 21.43 -5.38
N PRO A 71 -7.74 21.86 -4.10
CA PRO A 71 -7.49 23.25 -3.75
C PRO A 71 -6.07 23.67 -4.13
N ASP A 72 -5.83 24.96 -4.33
CA ASP A 72 -4.51 25.47 -4.75
C ASP A 72 -3.37 25.08 -3.80
N ASP A 73 -3.67 24.91 -2.51
CA ASP A 73 -2.73 24.55 -1.45
C ASP A 73 -2.74 23.06 -1.06
N TRP A 74 -3.26 22.19 -1.92
CA TRP A 74 -3.40 20.76 -1.62
C TRP A 74 -2.08 20.09 -1.22
N LEU A 75 -1.00 20.43 -1.91
CA LEU A 75 0.31 19.79 -1.68
C LEU A 75 0.90 20.25 -0.35
N GLU A 76 0.73 21.50 0.03
CA GLU A 76 1.10 22.06 1.33
C GLU A 76 0.30 21.40 2.46
N GLN A 77 -0.98 21.07 2.22
CA GLN A 77 -1.80 20.34 3.19
C GLN A 77 -1.29 18.91 3.36
N VAL A 78 -0.93 18.21 2.27
CA VAL A 78 -0.29 16.89 2.35
C VAL A 78 1.03 16.99 3.12
N GLU A 79 1.89 17.96 2.81
CA GLU A 79 3.15 18.18 3.53
C GLU A 79 2.93 18.45 5.03
N ALA A 80 1.93 19.23 5.38
CA ALA A 80 1.61 19.49 6.78
C ALA A 80 1.23 18.20 7.54
N MET A 81 0.46 17.32 6.90
CA MET A 81 0.07 16.02 7.46
C MET A 81 1.27 15.08 7.64
N THR A 82 2.28 15.13 6.76
CA THR A 82 3.48 14.28 6.90
C THR A 82 4.32 14.60 8.14
N ARG A 83 4.12 15.74 8.79
CA ARG A 83 4.81 16.10 10.05
C ARG A 83 4.25 15.35 11.26
N HIS A 84 3.10 14.72 11.13
CA HIS A 84 2.52 13.92 12.22
C HIS A 84 3.32 12.63 12.44
N PRO A 85 3.69 12.26 13.68
CA PRO A 85 4.58 11.12 13.95
C PRO A 85 4.02 9.77 13.51
N LYS A 86 2.69 9.66 13.39
CA LYS A 86 2.01 8.46 12.89
C LYS A 86 1.98 8.37 11.35
N VAL A 87 2.28 9.44 10.63
CA VAL A 87 2.36 9.42 9.15
C VAL A 87 3.74 8.91 8.75
N LYS A 88 3.77 7.82 7.99
CA LYS A 88 5.00 7.09 7.66
C LYS A 88 5.35 7.08 6.18
N ALA A 89 4.46 7.58 5.33
CA ALA A 89 4.66 7.63 3.89
C ALA A 89 3.86 8.77 3.26
N VAL A 90 4.25 9.20 2.07
CA VAL A 90 3.39 9.93 1.15
C VAL A 90 2.62 8.88 0.33
N GLY A 91 1.30 8.88 0.43
CA GLY A 91 0.46 7.86 -0.21
C GLY A 91 -0.99 7.90 0.31
N GLU A 92 -1.87 7.38 -0.50
CA GLU A 92 -1.70 6.64 -1.73
C GLU A 92 -1.57 7.58 -2.93
N ILE A 93 -0.58 7.38 -3.80
CA ILE A 93 -0.30 8.21 -4.97
C ILE A 93 -0.06 7.33 -6.19
N GLY A 94 -0.17 7.85 -7.40
CA GLY A 94 0.16 7.06 -8.57
C GLY A 94 -0.71 7.31 -9.78
N LEU A 95 -1.01 6.23 -10.55
CA LEU A 95 -1.77 6.29 -11.78
C LEU A 95 -2.82 5.17 -11.84
N ASP A 96 -4.03 5.54 -12.27
CA ASP A 96 -5.12 4.61 -12.60
C ASP A 96 -5.66 4.91 -14.00
N TYR A 97 -5.46 3.98 -14.94
CA TYR A 97 -5.97 4.12 -16.31
C TYR A 97 -7.20 3.25 -16.58
N TYR A 98 -7.63 2.50 -15.58
CA TYR A 98 -8.86 1.74 -15.67
C TYR A 98 -10.08 2.66 -15.57
N TRP A 99 -10.09 3.57 -14.61
CA TRP A 99 -11.08 4.63 -14.49
C TRP A 99 -10.67 5.82 -15.36
N GLN A 100 -11.61 6.45 -16.05
CA GLN A 100 -11.33 7.46 -17.07
C GLN A 100 -11.84 8.86 -16.70
N GLU A 101 -12.31 9.03 -15.48
CA GLU A 101 -12.88 10.29 -15.00
C GLU A 101 -11.81 11.38 -14.84
N VAL A 102 -10.61 11.02 -14.43
CA VAL A 102 -9.49 11.94 -14.27
C VAL A 102 -8.55 11.85 -15.48
N PRO A 103 -8.25 12.97 -16.16
CA PRO A 103 -7.33 12.98 -17.29
C PRO A 103 -5.94 12.45 -16.90
N ARG A 104 -5.37 11.58 -17.75
CA ARG A 104 -4.06 10.96 -17.49
C ARG A 104 -2.92 11.96 -17.26
N ASP A 105 -2.93 13.08 -17.96
CA ASP A 105 -1.89 14.10 -17.80
C ASP A 105 -1.99 14.77 -16.42
N LEU A 106 -3.21 15.01 -15.91
CA LEU A 106 -3.41 15.50 -14.55
C LEU A 106 -2.95 14.48 -13.50
N GLN A 107 -3.29 13.20 -13.67
CA GLN A 107 -2.79 12.14 -12.79
C GLN A 107 -1.26 12.15 -12.73
N LYS A 108 -0.59 12.25 -13.88
CA LYS A 108 0.88 12.29 -13.97
C LYS A 108 1.47 13.54 -13.31
N GLU A 109 0.82 14.68 -13.44
CA GLU A 109 1.23 15.94 -12.78
C GLU A 109 1.16 15.79 -11.26
N VAL A 110 0.01 15.36 -10.73
CA VAL A 110 -0.22 15.16 -9.30
C VAL A 110 0.72 14.08 -8.74
N PHE A 111 0.97 13.00 -9.48
CA PHE A 111 1.91 11.96 -9.07
C PHE A 111 3.35 12.51 -8.95
N ARG A 112 3.83 13.27 -9.97
CA ARG A 112 5.17 13.90 -9.92
C ARG A 112 5.31 14.88 -8.76
N ALA A 113 4.28 15.70 -8.52
CA ALA A 113 4.30 16.66 -7.42
C ALA A 113 4.50 15.96 -6.06
N GLN A 114 3.81 14.85 -5.84
CA GLN A 114 3.93 14.07 -4.60
C GLN A 114 5.23 13.28 -4.50
N LEU A 115 5.77 12.78 -5.61
CA LEU A 115 7.10 12.17 -5.63
C LEU A 115 8.20 13.20 -5.30
N ALA A 116 8.10 14.42 -5.84
CA ALA A 116 9.01 15.52 -5.51
C ALA A 116 8.92 15.90 -4.03
N LEU A 117 7.71 15.94 -3.46
CA LEU A 117 7.50 16.15 -2.04
C LEU A 117 8.17 15.05 -1.20
N ALA A 118 7.92 13.79 -1.53
CA ALA A 118 8.49 12.64 -0.82
C ALA A 118 10.03 12.64 -0.90
N GLN A 119 10.61 12.97 -2.07
CA GLN A 119 12.05 13.10 -2.26
C GLN A 119 12.64 14.20 -1.37
N ARG A 120 12.00 15.36 -1.30
CA ARG A 120 12.43 16.48 -0.46
C ARG A 120 12.38 16.16 1.03
N LEU A 121 11.39 15.37 1.46
CA LEU A 121 11.19 14.97 2.86
C LEU A 121 11.92 13.70 3.25
N ASP A 122 12.60 13.03 2.31
CA ASP A 122 13.17 11.67 2.47
C ASP A 122 12.15 10.66 3.02
N MET A 123 10.89 10.76 2.61
CA MET A 123 9.83 9.86 3.01
C MET A 123 9.59 8.77 1.96
N PRO A 124 9.24 7.54 2.38
CA PRO A 124 8.81 6.51 1.44
C PRO A 124 7.44 6.87 0.84
N VAL A 125 7.12 6.21 -0.29
CA VAL A 125 5.84 6.39 -0.96
C VAL A 125 5.09 5.07 -1.12
N ILE A 126 3.75 5.15 -1.17
CA ILE A 126 2.87 4.04 -1.53
C ILE A 126 2.27 4.35 -2.90
N VAL A 127 2.60 3.52 -3.90
CA VAL A 127 2.21 3.76 -5.29
C VAL A 127 1.07 2.84 -5.70
N HIS A 128 -0.02 3.46 -6.11
CA HIS A 128 -1.09 2.85 -6.87
C HIS A 128 -0.73 2.77 -8.35
N ASP A 129 -0.91 1.61 -8.97
CA ASP A 129 -0.59 1.42 -10.37
C ASP A 129 -1.57 0.43 -11.02
N ARG A 130 -2.59 0.96 -11.69
CA ARG A 130 -3.59 0.16 -12.36
C ARG A 130 -3.67 0.48 -13.85
N GLU A 131 -3.31 -0.52 -14.67
CA GLU A 131 -3.25 -0.39 -16.14
C GLU A 131 -2.31 0.74 -16.65
N ALA A 132 -1.39 1.21 -15.80
CA ALA A 132 -0.50 2.35 -16.06
C ALA A 132 0.99 2.01 -15.92
N HIS A 133 1.36 0.72 -15.85
CA HIS A 133 2.70 0.23 -15.47
C HIS A 133 3.86 0.92 -16.20
N GLY A 134 3.72 1.16 -17.51
CA GLY A 134 4.77 1.80 -18.31
C GLY A 134 5.04 3.24 -17.89
N ASP A 135 3.97 4.02 -17.70
CA ASP A 135 4.07 5.42 -17.28
C ASP A 135 4.50 5.54 -15.82
N SER A 136 3.95 4.70 -14.93
CA SER A 136 4.36 4.64 -13.52
C SER A 136 5.85 4.35 -13.39
N LEU A 137 6.36 3.34 -14.12
CA LEU A 137 7.78 3.00 -14.12
C LEU A 137 8.64 4.12 -14.72
N ALA A 138 8.16 4.81 -15.76
CA ALA A 138 8.88 5.93 -16.36
C ALA A 138 8.99 7.10 -15.37
N ILE A 139 7.90 7.45 -14.69
CA ILE A 139 7.85 8.57 -13.75
C ILE A 139 8.72 8.30 -12.52
N VAL A 140 8.65 7.12 -11.89
CA VAL A 140 9.49 6.86 -10.70
C VAL A 140 10.99 6.90 -11.01
N LYS A 141 11.42 6.66 -12.26
CA LYS A 141 12.80 6.83 -12.68
C LYS A 141 13.26 8.30 -12.76
N GLU A 142 12.33 9.24 -12.88
CA GLU A 142 12.63 10.67 -12.84
C GLU A 142 13.05 11.14 -11.43
N PHE A 143 12.73 10.33 -10.38
CA PHE A 143 13.00 10.65 -8.97
C PHE A 143 13.97 9.66 -8.31
N PRO A 144 15.25 9.66 -8.70
CA PRO A 144 16.23 8.75 -8.12
C PRO A 144 16.38 9.02 -6.61
N GLY A 145 16.49 7.91 -5.85
CA GLY A 145 16.60 7.95 -4.39
C GLY A 145 15.26 7.91 -3.65
N VAL A 146 14.13 8.18 -4.31
CA VAL A 146 12.82 7.90 -3.73
C VAL A 146 12.67 6.39 -3.56
N ARG A 147 12.26 5.97 -2.37
CA ARG A 147 11.97 4.58 -2.03
C ARG A 147 10.48 4.41 -1.74
N GLY A 148 9.96 3.22 -1.94
CA GLY A 148 8.55 2.97 -1.67
C GLY A 148 8.12 1.55 -2.01
N VAL A 149 6.82 1.38 -2.06
CA VAL A 149 6.15 0.14 -2.44
C VAL A 149 5.15 0.40 -3.56
N PHE A 150 5.17 -0.44 -4.57
CA PHE A 150 4.05 -0.58 -5.50
C PHE A 150 3.05 -1.51 -4.83
N HIS A 151 1.95 -0.95 -4.35
CA HIS A 151 0.92 -1.73 -3.67
C HIS A 151 0.08 -2.53 -4.68
N CYS A 152 -0.53 -3.61 -4.23
CA CYS A 152 -1.38 -4.50 -5.05
C CYS A 152 -0.77 -4.82 -6.42
N TYR A 153 0.52 -5.14 -6.46
CA TYR A 153 1.30 -5.21 -7.69
C TYR A 153 0.71 -6.19 -8.70
N SER A 154 0.44 -5.69 -9.90
CA SER A 154 -0.17 -6.45 -11.00
C SER A 154 0.61 -6.41 -12.32
N GLY A 155 1.80 -5.80 -12.31
CA GLY A 155 2.67 -5.66 -13.48
C GLY A 155 3.39 -6.95 -13.88
N SER A 156 4.33 -6.81 -14.83
CA SER A 156 5.14 -7.92 -15.35
C SER A 156 6.30 -8.29 -14.44
N VAL A 157 6.91 -9.47 -14.67
CA VAL A 157 8.14 -9.90 -13.99
C VAL A 157 9.32 -8.98 -14.37
N GLU A 158 9.36 -8.50 -15.59
CA GLU A 158 10.39 -7.61 -16.10
C GLU A 158 10.35 -6.25 -15.40
N ASP A 159 9.15 -5.68 -15.27
CA ASP A 159 8.95 -4.42 -14.55
C ASP A 159 9.26 -4.59 -13.06
N ALA A 160 8.81 -5.68 -12.45
CA ALA A 160 9.14 -6.04 -11.09
C ALA A 160 10.65 -6.06 -10.84
N LYS A 161 11.42 -6.77 -11.69
CA LYS A 161 12.88 -6.80 -11.60
C LYS A 161 13.52 -5.43 -11.76
N THR A 162 12.93 -4.57 -12.59
CA THR A 162 13.41 -3.20 -12.79
C THR A 162 13.15 -2.37 -11.53
N LEU A 163 11.95 -2.44 -10.96
CA LEU A 163 11.60 -1.77 -9.70
C LEU A 163 12.50 -2.22 -8.53
N ILE A 164 12.74 -3.53 -8.41
CA ILE A 164 13.65 -4.07 -7.38
C ILE A 164 15.07 -3.51 -7.52
N LYS A 165 15.60 -3.43 -8.75
CA LYS A 165 16.93 -2.81 -9.00
C LYS A 165 16.98 -1.33 -8.63
N LEU A 166 15.87 -0.62 -8.73
CA LEU A 166 15.71 0.77 -8.30
C LEU A 166 15.50 0.92 -6.77
N GLY A 167 15.41 -0.20 -6.03
CA GLY A 167 15.26 -0.20 -4.56
C GLY A 167 13.81 -0.28 -4.06
N TRP A 168 12.85 -0.44 -4.94
CA TRP A 168 11.43 -0.51 -4.60
C TRP A 168 11.02 -1.85 -3.98
N HIS A 169 9.91 -1.84 -3.26
CA HIS A 169 9.23 -3.03 -2.75
C HIS A 169 7.93 -3.26 -3.55
N LEU A 170 7.43 -4.48 -3.49
CA LEU A 170 6.16 -4.87 -4.07
C LEU A 170 5.29 -5.49 -2.97
N SER A 171 4.03 -5.12 -2.89
CA SER A 171 3.08 -5.77 -1.99
C SER A 171 1.98 -6.50 -2.76
N PHE A 172 1.38 -7.46 -2.08
CA PHE A 172 0.42 -8.37 -2.68
C PHE A 172 -0.81 -8.54 -1.80
N THR A 173 -1.98 -8.43 -2.43
CA THR A 173 -3.31 -8.54 -1.81
C THR A 173 -3.90 -9.95 -1.91
N GLY A 174 -5.12 -10.11 -1.42
CA GLY A 174 -5.89 -11.34 -1.54
C GLY A 174 -6.04 -11.91 -2.94
N THR A 175 -5.82 -11.10 -3.97
CA THR A 175 -5.90 -11.51 -5.38
C THR A 175 -4.94 -12.64 -5.74
N ILE A 176 -3.79 -12.77 -5.06
CA ILE A 176 -2.82 -13.85 -5.31
C ILE A 176 -3.36 -15.22 -4.93
N THR A 177 -4.40 -15.28 -4.09
CA THR A 177 -5.03 -16.53 -3.65
C THR A 177 -6.08 -17.06 -4.65
N PHE A 178 -6.38 -16.30 -5.71
CA PHE A 178 -7.42 -16.66 -6.65
C PHE A 178 -6.94 -17.72 -7.64
N LYS A 179 -7.81 -18.69 -7.96
CA LYS A 179 -7.47 -19.79 -8.88
C LYS A 179 -7.02 -19.33 -10.29
N ASN A 180 -7.43 -18.14 -10.70
CA ASN A 180 -7.05 -17.55 -11.98
C ASN A 180 -5.89 -16.56 -11.88
N ALA A 181 -5.29 -16.38 -10.72
CA ALA A 181 -4.08 -15.58 -10.57
C ALA A 181 -2.93 -16.25 -11.34
N ARG A 182 -2.32 -15.53 -12.27
CA ARG A 182 -1.19 -16.02 -13.07
C ARG A 182 0.05 -15.15 -12.93
N LYS A 183 -0.07 -13.87 -13.22
CA LYS A 183 1.05 -12.93 -13.20
C LYS A 183 1.69 -12.78 -11.80
N ALA A 184 0.87 -12.49 -10.78
CA ALA A 184 1.39 -12.24 -9.44
C ALA A 184 2.17 -13.44 -8.86
N PRO A 185 1.73 -14.71 -8.98
CA PRO A 185 2.55 -15.86 -8.60
C PRO A 185 3.90 -15.95 -9.32
N GLU A 186 3.97 -15.63 -10.63
CA GLU A 186 5.22 -15.60 -11.39
C GLU A 186 6.16 -14.51 -10.87
N VAL A 187 5.62 -13.32 -10.58
CA VAL A 187 6.38 -12.22 -9.97
C VAL A 187 6.91 -12.61 -8.60
N ILE A 188 6.05 -13.16 -7.72
CA ILE A 188 6.44 -13.60 -6.38
C ILE A 188 7.57 -14.63 -6.47
N ALA A 189 7.49 -15.59 -7.38
CA ALA A 189 8.55 -16.58 -7.56
C ALA A 189 9.89 -15.94 -7.99
N ALA A 190 9.84 -14.88 -8.82
CA ALA A 190 11.01 -14.27 -9.45
C ALA A 190 11.72 -13.20 -8.60
N VAL A 191 11.02 -12.54 -7.65
CA VAL A 191 11.59 -11.45 -6.86
C VAL A 191 12.10 -11.93 -5.50
N PRO A 192 13.13 -11.30 -4.91
CA PRO A 192 13.66 -11.70 -3.61
C PRO A 192 12.66 -11.39 -2.48
N LEU A 193 12.65 -12.23 -1.43
CA LEU A 193 11.69 -12.13 -0.32
C LEU A 193 11.84 -10.82 0.47
N ASP A 194 13.05 -10.29 0.56
CA ASP A 194 13.35 -9.03 1.24
C ASP A 194 12.81 -7.77 0.54
N ARG A 195 12.10 -7.95 -0.57
CA ARG A 195 11.42 -6.94 -1.38
C ARG A 195 9.91 -7.15 -1.48
N ILE A 196 9.39 -8.15 -0.79
CA ILE A 196 7.96 -8.48 -0.77
C ILE A 196 7.33 -8.00 0.53
N MET A 197 6.14 -7.42 0.44
CA MET A 197 5.24 -7.15 1.55
C MET A 197 3.89 -7.79 1.32
N VAL A 198 3.09 -7.89 2.37
CA VAL A 198 1.71 -8.38 2.33
C VAL A 198 0.77 -7.29 2.81
N GLU A 199 -0.41 -7.28 2.21
CA GLU A 199 -1.46 -6.33 2.54
C GLU A 199 -2.83 -6.91 2.25
N THR A 200 -3.89 -6.27 2.75
CA THR A 200 -5.27 -6.66 2.44
C THR A 200 -5.92 -5.81 1.39
N ASP A 201 -5.62 -4.53 1.34
CA ASP A 201 -6.38 -3.50 0.62
C ASP A 201 -7.85 -3.45 1.12
N ALA A 202 -8.03 -3.69 2.42
CA ALA A 202 -9.35 -3.72 3.05
C ALA A 202 -10.05 -2.34 2.94
N PRO A 203 -11.34 -2.32 2.62
CA PRO A 203 -12.34 -3.40 2.66
C PRO A 203 -12.42 -4.29 1.41
N TYR A 204 -11.53 -4.10 0.46
CA TYR A 204 -11.53 -4.76 -0.86
C TYR A 204 -10.72 -6.06 -0.86
N MET A 205 -10.62 -6.72 -2.00
CA MET A 205 -9.67 -7.80 -2.32
C MET A 205 -9.64 -9.00 -1.36
N ALA A 206 -10.78 -9.34 -0.71
CA ALA A 206 -10.83 -10.48 0.22
C ALA A 206 -10.27 -11.78 -0.41
N PRO A 207 -9.32 -12.46 0.28
CA PRO A 207 -8.69 -13.68 -0.23
C PRO A 207 -9.66 -14.86 -0.27
N THR A 208 -9.31 -15.91 -1.01
CA THR A 208 -9.99 -17.19 -0.92
C THR A 208 -9.78 -17.81 0.48
N PRO A 209 -10.83 -18.38 1.15
CA PRO A 209 -12.19 -18.63 0.69
C PRO A 209 -13.18 -17.49 0.92
N TYR A 210 -12.74 -16.32 1.33
CA TYR A 210 -13.60 -15.19 1.76
C TYR A 210 -14.01 -14.26 0.62
N ARG A 211 -13.66 -14.60 -0.61
CA ARG A 211 -13.96 -13.79 -1.80
C ARG A 211 -15.44 -13.37 -1.87
N GLY A 212 -15.68 -12.07 -2.13
CA GLY A 212 -17.02 -11.49 -2.17
C GLY A 212 -17.56 -11.01 -0.82
N LYS A 213 -16.78 -11.18 0.27
CA LYS A 213 -17.05 -10.56 1.57
C LYS A 213 -16.22 -9.30 1.74
N ARG A 214 -16.59 -8.42 2.69
CA ARG A 214 -15.73 -7.33 3.13
C ARG A 214 -14.42 -7.91 3.68
N CYS A 215 -13.30 -7.39 3.18
CA CYS A 215 -11.97 -7.74 3.68
C CYS A 215 -11.65 -6.97 4.95
N ASP A 216 -10.78 -7.52 5.79
CA ASP A 216 -10.10 -6.84 6.88
C ASP A 216 -8.74 -7.50 7.15
N SER A 217 -7.90 -6.83 7.94
CA SER A 217 -6.52 -7.25 8.18
C SER A 217 -6.39 -8.64 8.82
N ARG A 218 -7.43 -9.19 9.41
CA ARG A 218 -7.43 -10.57 9.94
C ARG A 218 -7.17 -11.61 8.87
N TYR A 219 -7.34 -11.26 7.60
CA TYR A 219 -7.09 -12.16 6.47
C TYR A 219 -5.68 -12.06 5.88
N VAL A 220 -4.83 -11.13 6.35
CA VAL A 220 -3.49 -10.89 5.78
C VAL A 220 -2.58 -12.13 5.80
N TYR A 221 -2.79 -13.04 6.77
CA TYR A 221 -2.06 -14.31 6.84
C TYR A 221 -2.21 -15.18 5.57
N ARG A 222 -3.35 -15.07 4.86
CA ARG A 222 -3.59 -15.84 3.63
C ARG A 222 -2.61 -15.49 2.52
N MET A 223 -2.18 -14.23 2.45
CA MET A 223 -1.16 -13.80 1.51
C MET A 223 0.20 -14.38 1.89
N ALA A 224 0.55 -14.36 3.18
CA ALA A 224 1.78 -14.97 3.67
C ALA A 224 1.84 -16.49 3.39
N GLU A 225 0.75 -17.22 3.65
CA GLU A 225 0.63 -18.66 3.31
C GLU A 225 0.82 -18.91 1.81
N THR A 226 0.20 -18.07 0.96
CA THR A 226 0.28 -18.23 -0.50
C THR A 226 1.70 -17.95 -1.00
N ILE A 227 2.35 -16.90 -0.49
CA ILE A 227 3.75 -16.58 -0.84
C ILE A 227 4.69 -17.69 -0.38
N ALA A 228 4.47 -18.24 0.83
CA ALA A 228 5.25 -19.36 1.36
C ALA A 228 5.17 -20.58 0.45
N GLN A 229 3.98 -20.95 0.00
CA GLN A 229 3.77 -22.05 -0.96
C GLN A 229 4.51 -21.81 -2.28
N ILE A 230 4.43 -20.59 -2.84
CA ILE A 230 5.09 -20.26 -4.12
C ILE A 230 6.61 -20.32 -3.98
N LYS A 231 7.16 -19.86 -2.86
CA LYS A 231 8.60 -19.79 -2.63
C LYS A 231 9.21 -21.07 -2.02
N GLY A 232 8.39 -22.03 -1.61
CA GLY A 232 8.86 -23.23 -0.91
C GLY A 232 9.43 -22.94 0.47
N LEU A 233 8.87 -21.95 1.16
CA LEU A 233 9.24 -21.51 2.51
C LEU A 233 8.14 -21.87 3.52
N THR A 234 8.44 -21.72 4.80
CA THR A 234 7.42 -21.77 5.85
C THR A 234 6.63 -20.44 5.90
N THR A 235 5.38 -20.51 6.35
CA THR A 235 4.56 -19.31 6.55
C THR A 235 5.24 -18.35 7.53
N GLN A 236 5.85 -18.87 8.58
CA GLN A 236 6.55 -18.07 9.59
C GLN A 236 7.72 -17.26 8.98
N GLU A 237 8.55 -17.87 8.14
CA GLU A 237 9.64 -17.17 7.45
C GLU A 237 9.11 -16.01 6.58
N VAL A 238 7.97 -16.20 5.92
CA VAL A 238 7.35 -15.14 5.11
C VAL A 238 6.74 -14.06 5.98
N GLU A 239 6.02 -14.41 7.05
CA GLU A 239 5.47 -13.45 8.02
C GLU A 239 6.56 -12.55 8.60
N GLU A 240 7.66 -13.14 9.07
CA GLU A 240 8.80 -12.43 9.64
C GLU A 240 9.44 -11.50 8.60
N ALA A 241 9.76 -12.02 7.42
CA ALA A 241 10.43 -11.25 6.38
C ALA A 241 9.58 -10.08 5.87
N THR A 242 8.28 -10.31 5.59
CA THR A 242 7.40 -9.27 5.06
C THR A 242 7.10 -8.18 6.09
N THR A 243 6.99 -8.55 7.37
CA THR A 243 6.84 -7.60 8.48
C THR A 243 8.09 -6.73 8.64
N GLU A 244 9.27 -7.32 8.64
CA GLU A 244 10.53 -6.57 8.75
C GLU A 244 10.79 -5.69 7.50
N ASN A 245 10.36 -6.11 6.31
CA ASN A 245 10.41 -5.28 5.11
C ASN A 245 9.56 -4.02 5.28
N GLY A 246 8.32 -4.16 5.75
CA GLY A 246 7.44 -3.04 6.02
C GLY A 246 7.99 -2.11 7.11
N LYS A 247 8.42 -2.65 8.25
CA LYS A 247 9.05 -1.87 9.32
C LYS A 247 10.25 -1.06 8.81
N ARG A 248 11.15 -1.71 8.06
CA ARG A 248 12.33 -1.07 7.50
C ARG A 248 11.99 0.05 6.52
N LEU A 249 11.02 -0.19 5.60
CA LEU A 249 10.61 0.81 4.63
C LEU A 249 9.98 2.03 5.30
N PHE A 250 9.05 1.81 6.22
CA PHE A 250 8.27 2.87 6.86
C PHE A 250 8.90 3.46 8.13
N GLY A 251 10.11 3.01 8.50
CA GLY A 251 10.82 3.52 9.67
C GLY A 251 10.04 3.30 10.98
N ILE A 252 9.40 2.13 11.12
CA ILE A 252 8.67 1.73 12.33
C ILE A 252 9.59 0.87 13.17
N SER A 253 10.04 1.41 14.29
CA SER A 253 10.77 0.67 15.34
C SER A 253 9.80 0.11 16.38
N GLU A 254 10.21 -0.95 17.04
CA GLU A 254 9.49 -1.55 18.19
C GLU A 254 9.34 -0.57 19.33
#